data_5fe86d112ae29864ba439702d0ef7d57
#
_entry.id   5fe86d112ae29864ba439702d0ef7d57
#
_cell.length_a   1.000
_cell.length_b   1.000
_cell.length_c   1.000
_cell.angle_alpha   90.00
_cell.angle_beta   90.00
_cell.angle_gamma   90.00
#
_symmetry.space_group_name_H-M   'P 1'
#
loop_
_entity.id
_entity.type
_entity.pdbx_description
1 polymer ?
#
loop_
_entity_poly.entity_id
_entity_poly.type
_entity_poly.pdbx_seq_one_letter_code
_entity_poly.pdbx_strand_id
1 'polypeptide(L)'
;MAWTFYNSSGQRLQNFGFVSATQAEMEAGSSTTAYVTPGRTQYHPGVAKFFIRFTPAVAELDKYNVDSVDDDGTGNWTIHITNAFSSADNYLVVAMAKTGDSTTAGIIITSPNDVYTADECIVYGIDDAGALRDQTGSGSIGVMAVGFGDQ
;
A
#
# COMPACT_ATOMS: atom_id res chain seq x y z
N MET A 1 -6.31 -35.20 -1.23
CA MET A 1 -6.41 -36.10 -2.39
C MET A 1 -5.17 -35.85 -3.24
N ALA A 2 -4.33 -36.86 -3.49
CA ALA A 2 -3.11 -36.67 -4.28
C ALA A 2 -3.41 -37.08 -5.73
N TRP A 3 -3.12 -36.21 -6.69
CA TRP A 3 -3.25 -36.50 -8.10
C TRP A 3 -1.94 -37.12 -8.61
N THR A 4 -2.05 -38.22 -9.38
CA THR A 4 -0.89 -38.85 -10.02
C THR A 4 -1.00 -38.61 -11.52
N PHE A 5 0.01 -38.00 -12.10
CA PHE A 5 0.09 -37.73 -13.53
C PHE A 5 0.98 -38.75 -14.21
N TYR A 6 0.63 -39.09 -15.46
CA TYR A 6 1.37 -40.01 -16.31
C TYR A 6 1.72 -39.32 -17.62
N ASN A 7 2.88 -39.63 -18.19
CA ASN A 7 3.24 -39.19 -19.54
C ASN A 7 2.50 -40.04 -20.62
N SER A 8 2.63 -39.66 -21.87
CA SER A 8 2.02 -40.38 -23.01
C SER A 8 2.47 -41.82 -23.14
N SER A 9 3.55 -42.22 -22.49
CA SER A 9 4.07 -43.61 -22.44
C SER A 9 3.59 -44.37 -21.21
N GLY A 10 2.66 -43.82 -20.41
CA GLY A 10 2.13 -44.45 -19.21
C GLY A 10 3.09 -44.49 -18.02
N GLN A 11 4.21 -43.79 -18.07
CA GLN A 11 5.13 -43.70 -16.97
C GLN A 11 4.63 -42.63 -15.98
N ARG A 12 4.63 -43.01 -14.71
CA ARG A 12 4.31 -42.07 -13.63
C ARG A 12 5.28 -40.90 -13.64
N LEU A 13 4.76 -39.71 -13.87
CA LEU A 13 5.55 -38.49 -13.70
C LEU A 13 5.80 -38.31 -12.20
N GLN A 14 7.02 -38.64 -11.79
CA GLN A 14 7.44 -38.46 -10.42
C GLN A 14 7.61 -36.93 -10.19
N ASN A 15 6.77 -36.41 -9.29
CA ASN A 15 6.83 -35.09 -8.79
C ASN A 15 6.91 -33.99 -9.86
N PHE A 16 5.76 -33.58 -10.40
CA PHE A 16 5.62 -32.15 -10.64
C PHE A 16 5.67 -31.49 -9.26
N GLY A 17 6.85 -31.27 -8.78
CA GLY A 17 7.09 -30.45 -7.62
C GLY A 17 6.74 -29.01 -8.00
N PHE A 18 5.45 -28.68 -7.89
CA PHE A 18 5.05 -27.30 -7.90
C PHE A 18 5.71 -26.65 -6.67
N VAL A 19 6.82 -25.98 -6.90
CA VAL A 19 7.53 -25.25 -5.87
C VAL A 19 6.92 -23.86 -5.77
N SER A 20 6.40 -23.53 -4.60
CA SER A 20 5.94 -22.16 -4.39
C SER A 20 7.13 -21.22 -4.32
N ALA A 21 6.99 -20.04 -4.90
CA ALA A 21 8.00 -19.00 -4.82
C ALA A 21 8.34 -18.71 -3.36
N THR A 22 9.60 -18.54 -3.07
CA THR A 22 10.08 -18.03 -1.79
C THR A 22 9.86 -16.51 -1.71
N GLN A 23 9.97 -15.93 -0.52
CA GLN A 23 9.93 -14.49 -0.37
C GLN A 23 10.99 -13.80 -1.22
N ALA A 24 12.25 -14.26 -1.15
CA ALA A 24 13.37 -13.70 -1.91
C ALA A 24 13.14 -13.76 -3.44
N GLU A 25 12.52 -14.83 -3.94
CA GLU A 25 12.18 -14.94 -5.37
C GLU A 25 11.05 -13.97 -5.77
N MET A 26 10.10 -13.70 -4.86
CA MET A 26 9.04 -12.71 -5.08
C MET A 26 9.60 -11.29 -5.11
N GLU A 27 10.49 -10.95 -4.19
CA GLU A 27 11.16 -9.65 -4.13
C GLU A 27 12.07 -9.41 -5.34
N ALA A 28 12.81 -10.43 -5.75
CA ALA A 28 13.68 -10.35 -6.92
C ALA A 28 12.93 -10.40 -8.27
N GLY A 29 11.71 -10.95 -8.31
CA GLY A 29 10.93 -11.14 -9.53
C GLY A 29 11.61 -12.00 -10.59
N SER A 30 12.51 -12.91 -10.20
CA SER A 30 13.42 -13.59 -11.11
C SER A 30 13.07 -15.05 -11.44
N SER A 31 12.22 -15.70 -10.63
CA SER A 31 11.83 -17.08 -10.87
C SER A 31 10.82 -17.20 -12.01
N THR A 32 11.11 -18.08 -12.98
CA THR A 32 10.21 -18.41 -14.09
C THR A 32 9.53 -19.78 -13.95
N THR A 33 9.83 -20.50 -12.87
CA THR A 33 9.38 -21.89 -12.66
C THR A 33 8.59 -22.10 -11.37
N ALA A 34 8.69 -21.17 -10.42
CA ALA A 34 7.92 -21.21 -9.19
C ALA A 34 6.52 -20.59 -9.39
N TYR A 35 5.51 -21.16 -8.75
CA TYR A 35 4.18 -20.56 -8.73
C TYR A 35 3.99 -19.65 -7.52
N VAL A 36 3.15 -18.64 -7.68
CA VAL A 36 2.83 -17.70 -6.61
C VAL A 36 1.57 -18.16 -5.89
N THR A 37 1.64 -18.21 -4.56
CA THR A 37 0.46 -18.43 -3.72
C THR A 37 -0.09 -17.09 -3.22
N PRO A 38 -1.37 -17.01 -2.84
CA PRO A 38 -1.93 -15.79 -2.26
C PRO A 38 -1.11 -15.24 -1.09
N GLY A 39 -0.59 -16.11 -0.21
CA GLY A 39 0.25 -15.69 0.91
C GLY A 39 1.65 -15.19 0.52
N ARG A 40 2.08 -15.43 -0.71
CA ARG A 40 3.37 -14.94 -1.22
C ARG A 40 3.25 -13.66 -2.04
N THR A 41 2.06 -13.36 -2.54
CA THR A 41 1.81 -12.15 -3.34
C THR A 41 2.20 -10.88 -2.59
N GLN A 42 2.00 -10.85 -1.28
CA GLN A 42 2.34 -9.70 -0.42
C GLN A 42 3.83 -9.30 -0.47
N TYR A 43 4.74 -10.22 -0.79
CA TYR A 43 6.18 -9.92 -0.84
C TYR A 43 6.63 -9.30 -2.17
N HIS A 44 5.75 -9.22 -3.16
CA HIS A 44 6.10 -8.56 -4.41
C HIS A 44 6.13 -7.03 -4.22
N PRO A 45 7.22 -6.32 -4.58
CA PRO A 45 7.37 -4.89 -4.32
C PRO A 45 6.32 -4.02 -5.02
N GLY A 46 5.76 -4.48 -6.12
CA GLY A 46 4.69 -3.79 -6.86
C GLY A 46 3.28 -3.99 -6.31
N VAL A 47 3.10 -4.73 -5.20
CA VAL A 47 1.81 -4.92 -4.56
C VAL A 47 1.62 -3.89 -3.45
N ALA A 48 0.46 -3.25 -3.42
CA ALA A 48 0.11 -2.34 -2.34
C ALA A 48 0.14 -3.04 -0.99
N LYS A 49 0.86 -2.49 -0.03
CA LYS A 49 1.01 -3.01 1.33
C LYS A 49 -0.02 -2.44 2.28
N PHE A 50 -0.45 -1.23 2.03
CA PHE A 50 -1.61 -0.64 2.67
C PHE A 50 -2.34 0.26 1.69
N PHE A 51 -3.61 0.50 1.95
CA PHE A 51 -4.35 1.62 1.40
C PHE A 51 -5.34 2.16 2.42
N ILE A 52 -5.65 3.43 2.30
CA ILE A 52 -6.68 4.06 3.10
C ILE A 52 -7.37 5.17 2.31
N ARG A 53 -8.66 5.34 2.59
CA ARG A 53 -9.44 6.50 2.22
C ARG A 53 -10.16 7.04 3.45
N PHE A 54 -9.98 8.32 3.73
CA PHE A 54 -10.58 8.98 4.89
C PHE A 54 -11.01 10.41 4.54
N THR A 55 -11.87 10.97 5.37
CA THR A 55 -12.23 12.39 5.27
C THR A 55 -11.19 13.25 5.99
N PRO A 56 -11.09 14.58 5.72
CA PRO A 56 -10.20 15.46 6.48
C PRO A 56 -10.43 15.45 7.99
N ALA A 57 -11.63 15.11 8.44
CA ALA A 57 -11.96 14.91 9.85
C ALA A 57 -11.72 13.47 10.33
N VAL A 58 -10.80 12.77 9.69
CA VAL A 58 -10.34 11.39 9.97
C VAL A 58 -11.44 10.31 10.04
N ALA A 59 -12.62 10.57 9.45
CA ALA A 59 -13.59 9.51 9.29
C ALA A 59 -13.10 8.53 8.20
N GLU A 60 -12.72 7.34 8.62
CA GLU A 60 -12.25 6.27 7.73
C GLU A 60 -13.40 5.76 6.87
N LEU A 61 -13.19 5.68 5.57
CA LEU A 61 -14.18 5.24 4.60
C LEU A 61 -13.88 3.84 4.07
N ASP A 62 -12.59 3.53 3.85
CA ASP A 62 -12.12 2.22 3.40
C ASP A 62 -10.63 2.08 3.72
N LYS A 63 -10.21 0.90 4.18
CA LYS A 63 -8.81 0.66 4.54
C LYS A 63 -8.37 -0.79 4.40
N TYR A 64 -7.08 -0.98 4.17
CA TYR A 64 -6.39 -2.26 4.23
C TYR A 64 -5.03 -2.05 4.88
N ASN A 65 -4.69 -2.86 5.89
CA ASN A 65 -3.44 -2.81 6.65
C ASN A 65 -3.15 -1.44 7.27
N VAL A 66 -4.18 -0.75 7.71
CA VAL A 66 -4.11 0.51 8.46
C VAL A 66 -4.86 0.33 9.77
N ASP A 67 -4.25 0.75 10.86
CA ASP A 67 -4.86 0.73 12.20
C ASP A 67 -5.74 1.96 12.41
N SER A 68 -5.16 3.14 12.32
CA SER A 68 -5.83 4.42 12.52
C SER A 68 -5.23 5.54 11.67
N VAL A 69 -5.93 6.67 11.67
CA VAL A 69 -5.42 7.96 11.18
C VAL A 69 -5.60 9.00 12.26
N ASP A 70 -4.58 9.75 12.56
CA ASP A 70 -4.62 10.88 13.48
C ASP A 70 -4.68 12.20 12.71
N ASP A 71 -5.45 13.15 13.24
CA ASP A 71 -5.50 14.55 12.79
C ASP A 71 -4.52 15.38 13.62
N ASP A 72 -3.38 15.70 13.03
CA ASP A 72 -2.32 16.48 13.68
C ASP A 72 -2.49 17.99 13.49
N GLY A 73 -3.60 18.39 12.92
CA GLY A 73 -3.95 19.79 12.64
C GLY A 73 -4.17 20.06 11.17
N THR A 74 -4.40 21.31 10.82
CA THR A 74 -4.79 21.71 9.48
C THR A 74 -3.91 21.11 8.38
N GLY A 75 -4.49 20.25 7.56
CA GLY A 75 -3.81 19.62 6.43
C GLY A 75 -2.68 18.67 6.81
N ASN A 76 -2.69 18.11 8.00
CA ASN A 76 -1.64 17.22 8.49
C ASN A 76 -2.28 15.98 9.11
N TRP A 77 -1.91 14.79 8.60
CA TRP A 77 -2.45 13.52 9.08
C TRP A 77 -1.36 12.47 9.19
N THR A 78 -1.35 11.76 10.31
CA THR A 78 -0.51 10.58 10.52
C THR A 78 -1.33 9.31 10.28
N ILE A 79 -0.83 8.44 9.41
CA ILE A 79 -1.43 7.13 9.09
C ILE A 79 -0.63 6.06 9.83
N HIS A 80 -1.28 5.29 10.69
CA HIS A 80 -0.69 4.16 11.43
C HIS A 80 -0.93 2.85 10.68
N ILE A 81 0.14 2.14 10.38
CA ILE A 81 0.15 0.92 9.56
C ILE A 81 0.17 -0.29 10.47
N THR A 82 -0.79 -1.22 10.32
CA THR A 82 -0.94 -2.38 11.20
C THR A 82 0.23 -3.35 11.12
N ASN A 83 0.63 -3.72 9.90
CA ASN A 83 1.81 -4.55 9.67
C ASN A 83 2.90 -3.67 9.09
N ALA A 84 3.90 -3.37 9.90
CA ALA A 84 4.98 -2.46 9.56
C ALA A 84 5.78 -2.89 8.33
N PHE A 85 6.38 -1.94 7.64
CA PHE A 85 7.43 -2.17 6.65
C PHE A 85 8.72 -2.65 7.32
N SER A 86 9.64 -3.19 6.55
CA SER A 86 10.92 -3.66 7.07
C SER A 86 11.79 -2.51 7.64
N SER A 87 11.64 -1.30 7.10
CA SER A 87 12.24 -0.06 7.64
C SER A 87 11.53 1.17 7.08
N ALA A 88 11.81 2.32 7.69
CA ALA A 88 11.32 3.62 7.22
C ALA A 88 11.79 3.98 5.80
N ASP A 89 12.93 3.48 5.37
CA ASP A 89 13.53 3.79 4.07
C ASP A 89 13.07 2.85 2.95
N ASN A 90 12.33 1.80 3.29
CA ASN A 90 12.00 0.72 2.34
C ASN A 90 10.57 0.80 1.80
N TYR A 91 9.93 1.95 1.85
CA TYR A 91 8.62 2.11 1.26
C TYR A 91 8.38 3.49 0.64
N LEU A 92 7.43 3.53 -0.28
CA LEU A 92 6.95 4.72 -0.95
C LEU A 92 5.45 4.87 -0.68
N VAL A 93 5.02 6.07 -0.37
CA VAL A 93 3.61 6.42 -0.26
C VAL A 93 3.21 7.31 -1.43
N VAL A 94 2.11 6.97 -2.07
CA VAL A 94 1.42 7.82 -3.05
C VAL A 94 0.12 8.26 -2.42
N ALA A 95 -0.08 9.56 -2.29
CA ALA A 95 -1.30 10.10 -1.73
C ALA A 95 -1.94 11.15 -2.65
N MET A 96 -3.25 11.26 -2.59
CA MET A 96 -4.04 12.21 -3.37
C MET A 96 -5.29 12.64 -2.59
N ALA A 97 -5.75 13.84 -2.87
CA ALA A 97 -7.05 14.31 -2.41
C ALA A 97 -8.07 14.32 -3.54
N LYS A 98 -9.30 13.89 -3.21
CA LYS A 98 -10.47 14.16 -4.02
C LYS A 98 -11.15 15.40 -3.45
N THR A 99 -11.10 16.52 -4.16
CA THR A 99 -11.85 17.73 -3.80
C THR A 99 -13.22 17.72 -4.47
N GLY A 100 -14.22 18.18 -3.76
CA GLY A 100 -15.58 18.32 -4.30
C GLY A 100 -15.79 19.59 -5.12
N ASP A 101 -14.81 20.48 -5.12
CA ASP A 101 -14.87 21.81 -5.75
C ASP A 101 -13.64 22.02 -6.64
N SER A 102 -13.87 22.59 -7.84
CA SER A 102 -12.83 22.83 -8.82
C SER A 102 -11.91 24.02 -8.47
N THR A 103 -12.22 24.76 -7.41
CA THR A 103 -11.47 25.98 -7.04
C THR A 103 -10.40 25.74 -5.99
N THR A 104 -10.32 24.52 -5.43
CA THR A 104 -9.34 24.18 -4.38
C THR A 104 -8.67 22.87 -4.74
N ALA A 105 -7.74 22.90 -5.67
CA ALA A 105 -6.88 21.77 -5.96
C ALA A 105 -5.90 21.61 -4.79
N GLY A 106 -6.24 20.73 -3.82
CA GLY A 106 -5.29 20.31 -2.81
C GLY A 106 -4.31 19.30 -3.41
N ILE A 107 -3.04 19.59 -3.32
CA ILE A 107 -1.99 18.61 -3.59
C ILE A 107 -1.72 17.92 -2.26
N ILE A 108 -1.65 16.60 -2.26
CA ILE A 108 -1.17 15.83 -1.13
C ILE A 108 0.29 15.49 -1.40
N ILE A 109 1.13 15.86 -0.47
CA ILE A 109 2.55 15.49 -0.47
C ILE A 109 2.84 14.64 0.75
N THR A 110 3.73 13.69 0.59
CA THR A 110 4.38 13.04 1.71
C THR A 110 5.57 13.90 2.12
N SER A 111 5.72 14.20 3.42
CA SER A 111 6.77 15.09 3.86
C SER A 111 8.16 14.48 3.66
N PRO A 112 9.09 15.19 3.02
CA PRO A 112 10.47 14.76 2.96
C PRO A 112 11.26 15.03 4.25
N ASN A 113 10.68 15.75 5.21
CA ASN A 113 11.38 16.22 6.42
C ASN A 113 10.88 15.58 7.70
N ASP A 114 9.76 14.86 7.67
CA ASP A 114 9.24 14.20 8.85
C ASP A 114 9.67 12.74 8.88
N VAL A 115 9.88 12.28 10.08
CA VAL A 115 10.43 10.95 10.35
C VAL A 115 9.35 9.93 10.02
N TYR A 116 9.40 9.36 8.82
CA TYR A 116 8.73 8.10 8.59
C TYR A 116 9.29 7.06 9.54
N THR A 117 8.41 6.30 10.13
CA THR A 117 8.78 5.07 10.82
C THR A 117 8.39 3.88 9.96
N ALA A 118 8.72 2.67 10.37
CA ALA A 118 8.32 1.48 9.64
C ALA A 118 6.79 1.28 9.64
N ASP A 119 6.08 1.87 10.59
CA ASP A 119 4.65 1.69 10.86
C ASP A 119 3.83 2.98 10.79
N GLU A 120 4.46 4.13 10.48
CA GLU A 120 3.78 5.41 10.38
C GLU A 120 4.23 6.20 9.16
N CYS A 121 3.30 6.85 8.50
CA CYS A 121 3.60 7.83 7.47
C CYS A 121 2.72 9.07 7.61
N ILE A 122 3.31 10.23 7.30
CA ILE A 122 2.63 11.53 7.37
C ILE A 122 2.27 11.99 5.96
N VAL A 123 1.04 12.45 5.79
CA VAL A 123 0.56 13.05 4.55
C VAL A 123 0.07 14.47 4.81
N TYR A 124 0.42 15.39 3.90
CA TYR A 124 0.05 16.80 4.01
C TYR A 124 -0.87 17.22 2.87
N GLY A 125 -1.96 17.88 3.22
CA GLY A 125 -2.77 18.64 2.27
C GLY A 125 -2.21 20.06 2.14
N ILE A 126 -1.95 20.50 0.91
CA ILE A 126 -1.48 21.87 0.64
C ILE A 126 -2.37 22.53 -0.39
N ASP A 127 -2.49 23.86 -0.31
CA ASP A 127 -3.14 24.67 -1.34
C ASP A 127 -2.18 25.04 -2.49
N ASP A 128 -2.67 25.80 -3.43
CA ASP A 128 -1.90 26.28 -4.58
C ASP A 128 -0.79 27.28 -4.23
N ALA A 129 -0.85 27.84 -3.02
CA ALA A 129 0.20 28.70 -2.47
C ALA A 129 1.24 27.92 -1.65
N GLY A 130 1.04 26.59 -1.47
CA GLY A 130 1.92 25.73 -0.68
C GLY A 130 1.69 25.78 0.84
N ALA A 131 0.59 26.39 1.30
CA ALA A 131 0.22 26.39 2.70
C ALA A 131 -0.56 25.12 3.06
N LEU A 132 -0.34 24.62 4.30
CA LEU A 132 -1.12 23.49 4.83
C LEU A 132 -2.61 23.86 4.85
N ARG A 133 -3.43 22.92 4.36
CA ARG A 133 -4.87 23.12 4.27
C ARG A 133 -5.63 21.82 4.37
N ASP A 134 -6.70 21.82 5.16
CA ASP A 134 -7.69 20.77 5.12
C ASP A 134 -8.40 20.79 3.77
N GLN A 135 -8.57 19.64 3.20
CA GLN A 135 -9.31 19.49 1.94
C GLN A 135 -10.79 19.69 2.24
N THR A 136 -11.31 20.89 1.93
CA THR A 136 -12.71 21.27 2.14
C THR A 136 -13.46 21.38 0.82
N GLY A 137 -14.75 21.16 0.82
CA GLY A 137 -15.63 21.33 -0.36
C GLY A 137 -16.96 20.58 -0.20
N SER A 138 -17.95 20.97 -1.00
CA SER A 138 -19.23 20.29 -1.06
C SER A 138 -19.13 19.05 -1.94
N GLY A 139 -19.09 17.88 -1.34
CA GLY A 139 -19.01 16.61 -2.05
C GLY A 139 -18.24 15.57 -1.24
N SER A 140 -18.15 14.36 -1.74
CA SER A 140 -17.38 13.30 -1.08
C SER A 140 -15.88 13.61 -1.16
N ILE A 141 -15.41 14.45 -0.25
CA ILE A 141 -14.01 14.79 -0.09
C ILE A 141 -13.34 13.61 0.58
N GLY A 142 -12.21 13.22 0.10
CA GLY A 142 -11.43 12.14 0.69
C GLY A 142 -9.95 12.32 0.40
N VAL A 143 -9.17 12.04 1.40
CA VAL A 143 -7.73 11.78 1.24
C VAL A 143 -7.58 10.29 0.98
N MET A 144 -6.76 9.95 0.01
CA MET A 144 -6.41 8.57 -0.31
C MET A 144 -4.91 8.42 -0.25
N ALA A 145 -4.45 7.35 0.38
CA ALA A 145 -3.04 6.99 0.39
C ALA A 145 -2.87 5.50 0.12
N VAL A 146 -1.80 5.15 -0.56
CA VAL A 146 -1.37 3.79 -0.84
C VAL A 146 0.13 3.68 -0.67
N GLY A 147 0.59 2.62 -0.01
CA GLY A 147 2.00 2.36 0.20
C GLY A 147 2.49 1.09 -0.49
N PHE A 148 3.70 1.17 -1.01
CA PHE A 148 4.44 0.09 -1.66
C PHE A 148 5.81 -0.03 -1.02
N GLY A 149 6.31 -1.24 -0.87
CA GLY A 149 7.61 -1.46 -0.26
C GLY A 149 7.80 -2.90 0.21
N ASP A 150 8.74 -3.07 1.11
CA ASP A 150 9.11 -4.35 1.71
C ASP A 150 8.52 -4.49 3.12
N GLN A 151 7.78 -5.58 3.36
CA GLN A 151 7.15 -5.93 4.66
C GLN A 151 7.65 -7.26 5.17
#